data_003aa76619357e6bed75b450aceefd75
#
_entry.id   003aa76619357e6bed75b450aceefd75
#
_cell.length_a   1.000
_cell.length_b   1.000
_cell.length_c   1.000
_cell.angle_alpha   90.00
_cell.angle_beta   90.00
_cell.angle_gamma   90.00
#
_symmetry.space_group_name_H-M   'P 1'
#
loop_
_entity.id
_entity.type
_entity.pdbx_description
1 polymer ?
#
loop_
_entity_poly.entity_id
_entity_poly.type
_entity_poly.pdbx_seq_one_letter_code
_entity_poly.pdbx_strand_id
1 'polypeptide(L)'
;MGSNHSDWDEELSRNTKQRRHNKNRRDLTKDEKYHQKESEQFIKSLDKADSKYGWMKEKRYNRMFKEIEGGLSGVMGDGPFEWVDRRVFDAVFDRLTLMSLYKLMKSGIIDTLDFPIARGKEAHVFHGTGLSGPVAVKIFHTSNAVFKNLLQYIEGDPRFGGLKRRHRDVVDIWVRKEFRNLSRLAKWGLAVPKPLGVHKNVLVMDYLGTPSAPSPRLRDVKVADPEPVYIELLEFLAITWQKAGMVHGDFSPYNIMWHDGAPVVIDVGQAVVQSHPKSQEFLVRDVTRLVEWANKAGLDVELAEAMFEVLEMDLSHVEIQEEAEDLVRSFELA
;
A
#
# COMPACT_ATOMS: atom_id res chain seq x y z
N MET A 1 17.32 -12.06 -22.21
CA MET A 1 16.05 -12.18 -22.84
C MET A 1 15.21 -11.01 -22.32
N GLY A 2 15.11 -9.98 -23.13
CA GLY A 2 14.60 -8.68 -22.74
C GLY A 2 13.27 -8.43 -23.42
N SER A 3 12.16 -8.52 -22.72
CA SER A 3 10.84 -8.21 -23.29
C SER A 3 10.02 -7.16 -22.51
N ASN A 4 10.42 -6.80 -21.29
CA ASN A 4 9.61 -5.83 -20.49
C ASN A 4 10.05 -4.36 -20.60
N HIS A 5 11.11 -4.06 -21.35
CA HIS A 5 11.56 -2.67 -21.56
C HIS A 5 10.93 -2.04 -22.81
N SER A 6 10.60 -2.87 -23.83
CA SER A 6 10.04 -2.44 -25.10
C SER A 6 8.60 -1.93 -24.99
N ASP A 7 7.77 -2.55 -24.14
CA ASP A 7 6.35 -2.21 -24.05
C ASP A 7 6.11 -0.80 -23.47
N TRP A 8 6.95 -0.41 -22.50
CA TRP A 8 6.91 0.95 -21.95
C TRP A 8 7.36 2.02 -22.93
N ASP A 9 8.40 1.72 -23.68
CA ASP A 9 8.94 2.62 -24.68
C ASP A 9 7.97 2.80 -25.87
N GLU A 10 7.22 1.75 -26.23
CA GLU A 10 6.16 1.83 -27.22
C GLU A 10 4.95 2.63 -26.75
N GLU A 11 4.48 2.45 -25.50
CA GLU A 11 3.34 3.18 -24.95
C GLU A 11 3.62 4.68 -24.82
N LEU A 12 4.82 5.05 -24.38
CA LEU A 12 5.28 6.43 -24.35
C LEU A 12 5.41 7.04 -25.77
N SER A 13 5.79 6.23 -26.76
CA SER A 13 5.93 6.64 -28.15
C SER A 13 4.57 6.84 -28.84
N ARG A 14 3.57 5.98 -28.58
CA ARG A 14 2.19 6.09 -29.11
C ARG A 14 1.48 7.34 -28.59
N ASN A 15 1.58 7.62 -27.30
CA ASN A 15 1.01 8.84 -26.70
C ASN A 15 1.65 10.12 -27.26
N THR A 16 2.89 10.05 -27.73
CA THR A 16 3.57 11.19 -28.34
C THR A 16 3.08 11.51 -29.75
N LYS A 17 2.63 10.48 -30.51
CA LYS A 17 2.15 10.66 -31.90
C LYS A 17 0.74 11.24 -31.98
N GLN A 18 -0.16 10.91 -31.07
CA GLN A 18 -1.54 11.40 -31.08
C GLN A 18 -1.71 12.88 -30.69
N ARG A 19 -0.75 13.46 -29.93
CA ARG A 19 -0.82 14.88 -29.48
C ARG A 19 -0.10 15.90 -30.39
N ARG A 20 0.45 15.50 -31.53
CA ARG A 20 1.12 16.42 -32.46
C ARG A 20 0.20 17.40 -33.18
N HIS A 21 -1.14 17.30 -33.03
CA HIS A 21 -2.10 18.08 -33.78
C HIS A 21 -2.73 19.28 -33.06
N ASN A 22 -2.38 19.58 -31.80
CA ASN A 22 -2.93 20.76 -31.11
C ASN A 22 -1.82 21.59 -30.46
N LYS A 23 -1.03 22.31 -31.24
CA LYS A 23 -0.12 23.35 -30.79
C LYS A 23 -0.79 24.71 -30.85
N ASN A 24 -1.57 25.09 -29.88
CA ASN A 24 -1.79 26.48 -29.53
C ASN A 24 -0.82 26.84 -28.37
N ARG A 25 0.13 27.73 -28.64
CA ARG A 25 0.96 28.39 -27.63
C ARG A 25 0.03 29.21 -26.73
N ARG A 26 -0.37 28.67 -25.57
CA ARG A 26 -0.87 29.49 -24.46
C ARG A 26 0.34 30.05 -23.73
N ASP A 27 0.35 31.36 -23.51
CA ASP A 27 1.27 31.95 -22.54
C ASP A 27 0.98 31.37 -21.17
N LEU A 28 2.02 30.80 -20.54
CA LEU A 28 1.93 30.23 -19.21
C LEU A 28 1.48 31.29 -18.21
N THR A 29 0.58 30.96 -17.33
CA THR A 29 0.17 31.81 -16.21
C THR A 29 1.35 32.06 -15.26
N LYS A 30 1.23 33.05 -14.34
CA LYS A 30 2.28 33.32 -13.35
C LYS A 30 2.57 32.08 -12.48
N ASP A 31 1.55 31.32 -12.14
CA ASP A 31 1.68 30.11 -11.33
C ASP A 31 2.36 28.97 -12.08
N GLU A 32 2.03 28.78 -13.36
CA GLU A 32 2.72 27.81 -14.23
C GLU A 32 4.20 28.16 -14.44
N LYS A 33 4.55 29.45 -14.51
CA LYS A 33 5.94 29.92 -14.58
C LYS A 33 6.68 29.74 -13.26
N TYR A 34 5.99 29.92 -12.13
CA TYR A 34 6.54 29.68 -10.80
C TYR A 34 6.87 28.19 -10.64
N HIS A 35 5.93 27.30 -10.90
CA HIS A 35 6.12 25.85 -10.85
C HIS A 35 7.18 25.35 -11.83
N GLN A 36 7.27 25.94 -13.03
CA GLN A 36 8.33 25.62 -13.99
C GLN A 36 9.72 26.00 -13.46
N LYS A 37 9.86 27.13 -12.75
CA LYS A 37 11.12 27.59 -12.17
C LYS A 37 11.55 26.73 -10.98
N GLU A 38 10.62 26.28 -10.16
CA GLU A 38 10.87 25.38 -9.04
C GLU A 38 11.31 24.01 -9.52
N SER A 39 10.66 23.44 -10.55
CA SER A 39 11.07 22.19 -11.15
C SER A 39 12.47 22.27 -11.78
N GLU A 40 12.83 23.38 -12.41
CA GLU A 40 14.17 23.59 -12.91
C GLU A 40 15.22 23.70 -11.78
N GLN A 41 14.86 24.29 -10.65
CA GLN A 41 15.71 24.33 -9.45
C GLN A 41 15.86 22.94 -8.82
N PHE A 42 14.77 22.17 -8.73
CA PHE A 42 14.79 20.80 -8.27
C PHE A 42 15.64 19.90 -9.18
N ILE A 43 15.45 19.95 -10.50
CA ILE A 43 16.29 19.23 -11.47
C ILE A 43 17.76 19.64 -11.33
N LYS A 44 18.07 20.93 -11.15
CA LYS A 44 19.43 21.42 -10.89
C LYS A 44 19.99 20.93 -9.54
N SER A 45 19.15 20.75 -8.54
CA SER A 45 19.56 20.18 -7.25
C SER A 45 19.86 18.68 -7.36
N LEU A 46 19.14 17.96 -8.23
CA LEU A 46 19.42 16.57 -8.59
C LEU A 46 20.70 16.44 -9.43
N ASP A 47 21.05 17.45 -10.23
CA ASP A 47 22.30 17.49 -11.02
C ASP A 47 23.58 17.46 -10.16
N LYS A 48 23.50 17.96 -8.94
CA LYS A 48 24.61 17.91 -7.97
C LYS A 48 24.73 16.56 -7.26
N ALA A 49 23.77 15.66 -7.45
CA ALA A 49 23.66 14.40 -6.75
C ALA A 49 23.74 13.20 -7.68
N ASP A 50 24.84 13.06 -8.37
CA ASP A 50 25.25 11.78 -8.95
C ASP A 50 24.40 11.11 -10.05
N SER A 51 25.05 10.30 -10.86
CA SER A 51 24.60 9.48 -12.01
C SER A 51 23.27 8.69 -11.84
N LYS A 52 22.78 8.55 -10.62
CA LYS A 52 21.54 7.80 -10.28
C LYS A 52 20.28 8.37 -10.95
N TYR A 53 20.22 9.69 -11.13
CA TYR A 53 19.07 10.38 -11.73
C TYR A 53 19.34 10.92 -13.14
N GLY A 54 20.49 10.59 -13.74
CA GLY A 54 20.85 11.01 -15.09
C GLY A 54 19.80 10.67 -16.16
N TRP A 55 19.08 9.57 -15.96
CA TRP A 55 17.99 9.11 -16.83
C TRP A 55 16.78 10.08 -16.84
N MET A 56 16.57 10.88 -15.81
CA MET A 56 15.49 11.90 -15.76
C MET A 56 15.70 13.00 -16.81
N LYS A 57 16.95 13.23 -17.22
CA LYS A 57 17.30 14.20 -18.26
C LYS A 57 16.94 13.71 -19.66
N GLU A 58 16.72 12.42 -19.85
CA GLU A 58 16.28 11.89 -21.15
C GLU A 58 14.94 12.53 -21.52
N LYS A 59 14.83 13.01 -22.76
CA LYS A 59 13.68 13.78 -23.26
C LYS A 59 12.31 13.13 -22.99
N ARG A 60 12.24 11.81 -23.03
CA ARG A 60 11.03 11.04 -22.74
C ARG A 60 10.60 11.08 -21.28
N TYR A 61 11.54 10.99 -20.34
CA TYR A 61 11.27 11.02 -18.91
C TYR A 61 11.04 12.43 -18.39
N ASN A 62 11.76 13.41 -18.90
CA ASN A 62 11.55 14.82 -18.58
C ASN A 62 10.09 15.25 -18.84
N ARG A 63 9.49 14.78 -19.94
CA ARG A 63 8.08 15.05 -20.22
C ARG A 63 7.15 14.38 -19.21
N MET A 64 7.41 13.11 -18.88
CA MET A 64 6.66 12.36 -17.88
C MET A 64 6.69 13.06 -16.52
N PHE A 65 7.87 13.51 -16.08
CA PHE A 65 8.02 14.25 -14.83
C PHE A 65 7.21 15.54 -14.81
N LYS A 66 7.30 16.34 -15.86
CA LYS A 66 6.50 17.57 -15.99
C LYS A 66 5.00 17.36 -15.91
N GLU A 67 4.51 16.16 -16.25
CA GLU A 67 3.09 15.82 -16.18
C GLU A 67 2.63 15.47 -14.76
N ILE A 68 3.52 14.99 -13.89
CA ILE A 68 3.18 14.58 -12.51
C ILE A 68 3.83 15.45 -11.43
N GLU A 69 4.66 16.40 -11.82
CA GLU A 69 5.44 17.25 -10.91
C GLU A 69 4.56 17.96 -9.90
N GLY A 70 3.44 18.57 -10.36
CA GLY A 70 2.47 19.19 -9.47
C GLY A 70 1.87 18.24 -8.43
N GLY A 71 1.68 16.97 -8.81
CA GLY A 71 1.18 15.93 -7.90
C GLY A 71 2.23 15.43 -6.90
N LEU A 72 3.51 15.70 -7.12
CA LEU A 72 4.60 15.30 -6.22
C LEU A 72 5.14 16.46 -5.36
N SER A 73 4.56 17.66 -5.45
CA SER A 73 5.06 18.87 -4.78
C SER A 73 5.19 18.69 -3.27
N GLY A 74 4.24 18.00 -2.63
CA GLY A 74 4.27 17.75 -1.19
C GLY A 74 5.46 16.91 -0.70
N VAL A 75 5.97 16.01 -1.54
CA VAL A 75 7.15 15.17 -1.23
C VAL A 75 8.45 15.81 -1.69
N MET A 76 8.38 16.80 -2.59
CA MET A 76 9.54 17.47 -3.18
C MET A 76 10.00 18.70 -2.40
N GLY A 77 9.30 19.16 -1.37
CA GLY A 77 9.79 20.17 -0.44
C GLY A 77 9.04 21.48 -0.37
N ASP A 78 7.90 21.64 -1.07
CA ASP A 78 7.09 22.87 -1.03
C ASP A 78 5.89 22.79 -0.05
N GLY A 79 5.78 21.68 0.70
CA GLY A 79 4.76 21.48 1.70
C GLY A 79 5.14 22.04 3.08
N PRO A 80 4.18 22.14 4.03
CA PRO A 80 4.44 22.58 5.41
C PRO A 80 5.43 21.67 6.17
N PHE A 81 5.93 20.66 5.54
CA PHE A 81 6.88 19.68 6.07
C PHE A 81 8.18 19.71 5.26
N GLU A 82 9.11 20.56 5.63
CA GLU A 82 10.47 20.71 5.05
C GLU A 82 11.36 19.44 5.10
N TRP A 83 10.79 18.22 5.21
CA TRP A 83 11.60 17.15 5.72
C TRP A 83 11.57 15.80 5.00
N VAL A 84 11.32 15.77 3.74
CA VAL A 84 11.84 14.64 3.01
C VAL A 84 13.33 14.78 2.90
N ASP A 85 14.04 14.34 3.97
CA ASP A 85 15.50 14.24 3.94
C ASP A 85 15.86 13.62 2.58
N ARG A 86 16.74 14.27 1.84
CA ARG A 86 17.22 13.85 0.51
C ARG A 86 17.59 12.36 0.49
N ARG A 87 18.10 11.82 1.62
CA ARG A 87 18.44 10.41 1.78
C ARG A 87 17.20 9.50 1.71
N VAL A 88 16.07 9.96 2.22
CA VAL A 88 14.81 9.23 2.18
C VAL A 88 14.23 9.28 0.77
N PHE A 89 14.26 10.45 0.14
CA PHE A 89 13.87 10.60 -1.25
C PHE A 89 14.69 9.67 -2.14
N ASP A 90 16.01 9.68 -2.00
CA ASP A 90 16.91 8.83 -2.76
C ASP A 90 16.72 7.32 -2.52
N ALA A 91 16.26 6.93 -1.34
CA ALA A 91 16.00 5.54 -0.99
C ALA A 91 14.65 5.03 -1.52
N VAL A 92 13.65 5.90 -1.61
CA VAL A 92 12.26 5.54 -1.94
C VAL A 92 11.94 5.76 -3.42
N PHE A 93 12.37 6.90 -3.98
CA PHE A 93 11.97 7.32 -5.33
C PHE A 93 13.01 6.92 -6.38
N ASP A 94 13.21 5.63 -6.54
CA ASP A 94 13.97 5.10 -7.68
C ASP A 94 13.16 5.19 -8.99
N ARG A 95 13.80 4.83 -10.10
CA ARG A 95 13.16 4.86 -11.43
C ARG A 95 11.87 4.03 -11.48
N LEU A 96 11.86 2.85 -10.85
CA LEU A 96 10.71 1.96 -10.85
C LEU A 96 9.53 2.59 -10.11
N THR A 97 9.79 3.15 -8.94
CA THR A 97 8.79 3.84 -8.11
C THR A 97 8.19 5.03 -8.85
N LEU A 98 9.02 5.89 -9.45
CA LEU A 98 8.54 7.07 -10.18
C LEU A 98 7.71 6.71 -11.41
N MET A 99 8.08 5.65 -12.12
CA MET A 99 7.28 5.12 -13.24
C MET A 99 5.95 4.54 -12.74
N SER A 100 5.95 3.90 -11.58
CA SER A 100 4.73 3.34 -10.98
C SER A 100 3.78 4.45 -10.54
N LEU A 101 4.28 5.49 -9.89
CA LEU A 101 3.51 6.67 -9.52
C LEU A 101 2.93 7.38 -10.74
N TYR A 102 3.74 7.54 -11.80
CA TYR A 102 3.25 8.10 -13.06
C TYR A 102 2.03 7.35 -13.62
N LYS A 103 2.07 6.00 -13.61
CA LYS A 103 0.92 5.21 -14.08
C LYS A 103 -0.31 5.40 -13.21
N LEU A 104 -0.14 5.32 -11.90
CA LEU A 104 -1.24 5.45 -10.95
C LEU A 104 -1.85 6.87 -10.97
N MET A 105 -1.04 7.91 -11.18
CA MET A 105 -1.51 9.27 -11.39
C MET A 105 -2.24 9.43 -12.72
N LYS A 106 -1.75 8.80 -13.79
CA LYS A 106 -2.41 8.85 -15.10
C LYS A 106 -3.75 8.11 -15.13
N SER A 107 -3.93 7.09 -14.30
CA SER A 107 -5.22 6.40 -14.15
C SER A 107 -6.18 7.12 -13.20
N GLY A 108 -5.76 8.23 -12.54
CA GLY A 108 -6.56 8.98 -11.59
C GLY A 108 -6.69 8.33 -10.21
N ILE A 109 -5.95 7.24 -9.95
CA ILE A 109 -5.95 6.60 -8.63
C ILE A 109 -5.23 7.48 -7.61
N ILE A 110 -4.20 8.21 -8.04
CA ILE A 110 -3.48 9.21 -7.24
C ILE A 110 -3.54 10.54 -8.00
N ASP A 111 -3.90 11.62 -7.31
CA ASP A 111 -3.78 12.99 -7.80
C ASP A 111 -2.53 13.66 -7.24
N THR A 112 -2.34 13.56 -5.89
CA THR A 112 -1.19 14.12 -5.20
C THR A 112 -0.53 13.11 -4.29
N LEU A 113 0.76 13.29 -4.03
CA LEU A 113 1.53 12.62 -3.00
C LEU A 113 2.11 13.69 -2.07
N ASP A 114 1.62 13.75 -0.81
CA ASP A 114 1.79 14.92 0.02
C ASP A 114 2.95 14.78 1.03
N PHE A 115 2.82 13.89 2.01
CA PHE A 115 3.80 13.72 3.08
C PHE A 115 3.88 12.28 3.57
N PRO A 116 5.01 11.85 4.14
CA PRO A 116 5.14 10.50 4.69
C PRO A 116 4.40 10.40 6.03
N ILE A 117 3.57 9.35 6.17
CA ILE A 117 2.81 9.04 7.39
C ILE A 117 3.42 7.89 8.19
N ALA A 118 4.16 7.00 7.53
CA ALA A 118 4.88 5.94 8.21
C ALA A 118 6.16 5.54 7.46
N ARG A 119 7.20 5.17 8.23
CA ARG A 119 8.47 4.66 7.72
C ARG A 119 8.72 3.28 8.32
N GLY A 120 8.61 2.26 7.48
CA GLY A 120 8.89 0.88 7.85
C GLY A 120 10.17 0.35 7.23
N LYS A 121 10.59 -0.84 7.67
CA LYS A 121 11.72 -1.56 7.10
C LYS A 121 11.43 -2.07 5.67
N GLU A 122 10.18 -2.34 5.37
CA GLU A 122 9.72 -2.94 4.12
C GLU A 122 9.21 -1.89 3.12
N ALA A 123 8.56 -0.83 3.63
CA ALA A 123 7.90 0.19 2.84
C ALA A 123 7.84 1.53 3.57
N HIS A 124 7.69 2.59 2.81
CA HIS A 124 7.25 3.90 3.29
C HIS A 124 5.79 4.11 2.88
N VAL A 125 5.01 4.71 3.77
CA VAL A 125 3.61 5.05 3.50
C VAL A 125 3.49 6.56 3.47
N PHE A 126 2.86 7.07 2.41
CA PHE A 126 2.62 8.50 2.20
C PHE A 126 1.13 8.78 2.22
N HIS A 127 0.77 9.96 2.71
CA HIS A 127 -0.52 10.55 2.45
C HIS A 127 -0.55 11.05 1.01
N GLY A 128 -1.70 10.97 0.39
CA GLY A 128 -1.98 11.55 -0.92
C GLY A 128 -3.47 11.78 -1.11
N THR A 129 -3.84 12.29 -2.26
CA THR A 129 -5.24 12.41 -2.69
C THR A 129 -5.46 11.64 -3.97
N GLY A 130 -6.70 11.25 -4.23
CA GLY A 130 -7.15 10.60 -5.46
C GLY A 130 -8.62 10.92 -5.72
N LEU A 131 -9.19 10.33 -6.76
CA LEU A 131 -10.59 10.58 -7.15
C LEU A 131 -11.59 10.28 -6.03
N SER A 132 -11.29 9.33 -5.15
CA SER A 132 -12.17 8.93 -4.03
C SER A 132 -11.90 9.71 -2.73
N GLY A 133 -10.98 10.68 -2.73
CA GLY A 133 -10.57 11.44 -1.55
C GLY A 133 -9.15 11.10 -1.08
N PRO A 134 -8.87 11.22 0.24
CA PRO A 134 -7.55 10.92 0.80
C PRO A 134 -7.16 9.46 0.62
N VAL A 135 -5.89 9.21 0.26
CA VAL A 135 -5.35 7.87 0.02
C VAL A 135 -4.05 7.66 0.79
N ALA A 136 -3.79 6.42 1.18
CA ALA A 136 -2.50 5.96 1.67
C ALA A 136 -1.74 5.28 0.52
N VAL A 137 -0.55 5.80 0.21
CA VAL A 137 0.32 5.27 -0.86
C VAL A 137 1.51 4.56 -0.21
N LYS A 138 1.47 3.22 -0.20
CA LYS A 138 2.51 2.35 0.36
C LYS A 138 3.52 2.01 -0.72
N ILE A 139 4.75 2.52 -0.57
CA ILE A 139 5.85 2.33 -1.52
C ILE A 139 6.85 1.37 -0.91
N PHE A 140 6.97 0.19 -1.49
CA PHE A 140 7.87 -0.87 -1.02
C PHE A 140 9.30 -0.64 -1.51
N HIS A 141 10.26 -0.93 -0.62
CA HIS A 141 11.67 -0.85 -0.98
C HIS A 141 12.02 -1.90 -2.04
N THR A 142 12.82 -1.49 -3.02
CA THR A 142 13.27 -2.39 -4.09
C THR A 142 14.62 -3.06 -3.77
N SER A 143 15.21 -2.80 -2.59
CA SER A 143 16.51 -3.33 -2.18
C SER A 143 16.44 -4.72 -1.54
N ASN A 144 17.49 -5.54 -1.78
CA ASN A 144 17.55 -6.97 -1.46
C ASN A 144 17.46 -7.38 0.00
N ALA A 145 17.81 -6.51 0.94
CA ALA A 145 18.04 -6.90 2.33
C ALA A 145 16.75 -7.26 3.09
N VAL A 146 15.62 -6.66 2.70
CA VAL A 146 14.37 -6.71 3.44
C VAL A 146 13.59 -8.01 3.19
N PHE A 147 13.66 -8.54 1.96
CA PHE A 147 12.77 -9.60 1.50
C PHE A 147 13.17 -11.03 1.87
N LYS A 148 14.37 -11.27 2.40
CA LYS A 148 14.80 -12.63 2.77
C LYS A 148 13.89 -13.30 3.80
N ASN A 149 13.40 -12.54 4.78
CA ASN A 149 12.51 -13.04 5.84
C ASN A 149 11.06 -13.19 5.37
N LEU A 150 10.68 -12.54 4.26
CA LEU A 150 9.32 -12.56 3.71
C LEU A 150 9.06 -13.77 2.81
N LEU A 151 10.12 -14.44 2.33
CA LEU A 151 9.98 -15.63 1.47
C LEU A 151 9.16 -16.74 2.13
N GLN A 152 9.22 -16.89 3.45
CA GLN A 152 8.45 -17.90 4.18
C GLN A 152 6.93 -17.73 4.06
N TYR A 153 6.42 -16.53 3.74
CA TYR A 153 5.01 -16.23 3.51
C TYR A 153 4.59 -16.37 2.03
N ILE A 154 5.56 -16.58 1.16
CA ILE A 154 5.36 -16.84 -0.27
C ILE A 154 5.60 -18.32 -0.57
N GLU A 155 6.63 -18.91 0.04
CA GLU A 155 6.98 -20.31 -0.10
C GLU A 155 5.92 -21.19 0.60
N GLY A 156 5.28 -22.07 -0.17
CA GLY A 156 4.17 -22.91 0.32
C GLY A 156 2.79 -22.31 0.10
N ASP A 157 2.67 -21.06 -0.33
CA ASP A 157 1.40 -20.49 -0.77
C ASP A 157 1.13 -20.92 -2.23
N PRO A 158 0.07 -21.74 -2.48
CA PRO A 158 -0.20 -22.31 -3.81
C PRO A 158 -0.50 -21.24 -4.87
N ARG A 159 -0.88 -20.02 -4.45
CA ARG A 159 -1.14 -18.89 -5.36
C ARG A 159 0.14 -18.40 -6.06
N PHE A 160 1.32 -18.76 -5.55
CA PHE A 160 2.63 -18.30 -6.04
C PHE A 160 3.56 -19.45 -6.46
N GLY A 161 3.02 -20.62 -6.71
CA GLY A 161 3.76 -21.79 -7.22
C GLY A 161 4.43 -21.51 -8.56
N GLY A 162 5.71 -21.94 -8.72
CA GLY A 162 6.43 -21.88 -10.00
C GLY A 162 7.11 -20.55 -10.34
N LEU A 163 7.14 -19.59 -9.46
CA LEU A 163 7.75 -18.27 -9.71
C LEU A 163 9.28 -18.35 -9.72
N LYS A 164 9.90 -17.87 -10.81
CA LYS A 164 11.35 -17.70 -10.91
C LYS A 164 11.80 -16.60 -9.95
N ARG A 165 12.77 -16.94 -9.08
CA ARG A 165 13.28 -16.10 -7.96
C ARG A 165 14.14 -14.90 -8.44
N ARG A 166 13.65 -14.05 -9.33
CA ARG A 166 14.30 -12.76 -9.57
C ARG A 166 13.82 -11.78 -8.53
N HIS A 167 14.73 -11.10 -7.87
CA HIS A 167 14.45 -10.21 -6.73
C HIS A 167 13.37 -9.14 -7.00
N ARG A 168 13.39 -8.51 -8.17
CA ARG A 168 12.37 -7.52 -8.57
C ARG A 168 10.98 -8.15 -8.73
N ASP A 169 10.93 -9.41 -9.13
CA ASP A 169 9.70 -10.18 -9.25
C ASP A 169 9.11 -10.47 -7.86
N VAL A 170 9.96 -10.65 -6.83
CA VAL A 170 9.53 -10.89 -5.44
C VAL A 170 8.82 -9.68 -4.86
N VAL A 171 9.30 -8.45 -5.10
CA VAL A 171 8.63 -7.22 -4.63
C VAL A 171 7.26 -7.07 -5.30
N ASP A 172 7.18 -7.21 -6.62
CA ASP A 172 5.92 -7.13 -7.37
C ASP A 172 4.90 -8.18 -6.87
N ILE A 173 5.37 -9.42 -6.63
CA ILE A 173 4.56 -10.50 -6.07
C ILE A 173 4.05 -10.12 -4.67
N TRP A 174 4.92 -9.60 -3.80
CA TRP A 174 4.58 -9.24 -2.43
C TRP A 174 3.52 -8.13 -2.41
N VAL A 175 3.70 -7.09 -3.19
CA VAL A 175 2.74 -5.97 -3.27
C VAL A 175 1.40 -6.43 -3.81
N ARG A 176 1.38 -7.25 -4.86
CA ARG A 176 0.15 -7.86 -5.40
C ARG A 176 -0.50 -8.84 -4.41
N LYS A 177 0.29 -9.55 -3.61
CA LYS A 177 -0.21 -10.41 -2.55
C LYS A 177 -0.96 -9.59 -1.50
N GLU A 178 -0.39 -8.48 -1.02
CA GLU A 178 -1.04 -7.59 -0.06
C GLU A 178 -2.33 -6.98 -0.65
N PHE A 179 -2.29 -6.49 -1.88
CA PHE A 179 -3.47 -6.00 -2.58
C PHE A 179 -4.60 -7.04 -2.64
N ARG A 180 -4.29 -8.28 -3.06
CA ARG A 180 -5.27 -9.37 -3.14
C ARG A 180 -5.78 -9.80 -1.76
N ASN A 181 -4.94 -9.78 -0.75
CA ASN A 181 -5.34 -10.08 0.62
C ASN A 181 -6.33 -9.02 1.14
N LEU A 182 -6.02 -7.72 0.97
CA LEU A 182 -6.95 -6.63 1.31
C LEU A 182 -8.28 -6.77 0.58
N SER A 183 -8.24 -6.99 -0.75
CA SER A 183 -9.45 -7.18 -1.56
C SER A 183 -10.29 -8.35 -1.06
N ARG A 184 -9.64 -9.46 -0.70
CA ARG A 184 -10.32 -10.65 -0.20
C ARG A 184 -10.98 -10.42 1.15
N LEU A 185 -10.31 -9.72 2.07
CA LEU A 185 -10.88 -9.39 3.38
C LEU A 185 -12.01 -8.36 3.27
N ALA A 186 -11.83 -7.31 2.47
CA ALA A 186 -12.86 -6.30 2.22
C ALA A 186 -14.14 -6.92 1.61
N LYS A 187 -13.99 -7.95 0.74
CA LYS A 187 -15.12 -8.69 0.17
C LYS A 187 -16.01 -9.35 1.23
N TRP A 188 -15.45 -9.74 2.37
CA TRP A 188 -16.18 -10.29 3.51
C TRP A 188 -16.62 -9.23 4.52
N GLY A 189 -16.58 -7.95 4.16
CA GLY A 189 -17.02 -6.85 5.02
C GLY A 189 -16.09 -6.55 6.19
N LEU A 190 -14.89 -7.13 6.21
CA LEU A 190 -13.93 -6.91 7.29
C LEU A 190 -13.36 -5.51 7.26
N ALA A 191 -13.17 -4.92 8.45
CA ALA A 191 -12.61 -3.60 8.65
C ALA A 191 -11.12 -3.57 8.29
N VAL A 192 -10.83 -3.35 7.01
CA VAL A 192 -9.48 -3.16 6.43
C VAL A 192 -9.50 -1.95 5.48
N PRO A 193 -8.36 -1.27 5.23
CA PRO A 193 -8.29 -0.24 4.21
C PRO A 193 -8.67 -0.83 2.84
N LYS A 194 -9.62 -0.19 2.15
CA LYS A 194 -10.03 -0.63 0.81
C LYS A 194 -8.86 -0.45 -0.17
N PRO A 195 -8.41 -1.48 -0.88
CA PRO A 195 -7.37 -1.34 -1.88
C PRO A 195 -7.92 -0.65 -3.11
N LEU A 196 -7.26 0.41 -3.58
CA LEU A 196 -7.68 1.26 -4.69
C LEU A 196 -6.87 1.01 -5.95
N GLY A 197 -5.61 0.58 -5.81
CA GLY A 197 -4.77 0.29 -6.96
C GLY A 197 -3.41 -0.28 -6.59
N VAL A 198 -2.80 -0.96 -7.55
CA VAL A 198 -1.47 -1.55 -7.39
C VAL A 198 -0.68 -1.46 -8.69
N HIS A 199 0.56 -1.02 -8.59
CA HIS A 199 1.50 -1.09 -9.71
C HIS A 199 2.92 -1.31 -9.21
N LYS A 200 3.56 -2.41 -9.64
CA LYS A 200 4.92 -2.80 -9.26
C LYS A 200 5.13 -2.79 -7.74
N ASN A 201 5.92 -1.84 -7.23
CA ASN A 201 6.24 -1.66 -5.82
C ASN A 201 5.35 -0.64 -5.09
N VAL A 202 4.23 -0.22 -5.69
CA VAL A 202 3.31 0.78 -5.12
C VAL A 202 1.94 0.18 -4.95
N LEU A 203 1.40 0.28 -3.73
CA LEU A 203 0.04 -0.08 -3.34
C LEU A 203 -0.68 1.19 -2.88
N VAL A 204 -1.89 1.42 -3.39
CA VAL A 204 -2.77 2.53 -3.00
C VAL A 204 -4.01 1.96 -2.33
N MET A 205 -4.39 2.54 -1.20
CA MET A 205 -5.54 2.13 -0.40
C MET A 205 -6.14 3.32 0.33
N ASP A 206 -7.28 3.14 0.97
CA ASP A 206 -7.92 4.17 1.79
C ASP A 206 -6.95 4.70 2.86
N TYR A 207 -7.00 6.01 3.07
CA TYR A 207 -6.29 6.64 4.16
C TYR A 207 -7.14 6.61 5.44
N LEU A 208 -6.54 6.14 6.52
CA LEU A 208 -7.17 6.13 7.84
C LEU A 208 -6.58 7.27 8.67
N GLY A 209 -7.34 8.34 8.84
CA GLY A 209 -6.88 9.51 9.59
C GLY A 209 -7.66 10.78 9.30
N THR A 210 -7.16 11.87 9.84
CA THR A 210 -7.59 13.23 9.53
C THR A 210 -6.69 13.86 8.47
N PRO A 211 -7.05 14.99 7.86
CA PRO A 211 -6.17 15.68 6.92
C PRO A 211 -4.79 16.05 7.47
N SER A 212 -4.65 16.11 8.80
CA SER A 212 -3.42 16.54 9.47
C SER A 212 -2.58 15.40 10.05
N ALA A 213 -3.17 14.21 10.29
CA ALA A 213 -2.46 13.10 10.91
C ALA A 213 -3.15 11.76 10.67
N PRO A 214 -2.39 10.64 10.55
CA PRO A 214 -2.95 9.31 10.53
C PRO A 214 -3.62 8.97 11.87
N SER A 215 -4.62 8.11 11.84
CA SER A 215 -5.23 7.53 13.03
C SER A 215 -4.17 6.82 13.89
N PRO A 216 -4.29 6.83 15.21
CA PRO A 216 -3.35 6.14 16.10
C PRO A 216 -3.47 4.62 15.93
N ARG A 217 -2.43 3.90 16.31
CA ARG A 217 -2.49 2.44 16.41
C ARG A 217 -3.16 2.04 17.71
N LEU A 218 -3.83 0.90 17.73
CA LEU A 218 -4.51 0.37 18.92
C LEU A 218 -3.57 0.26 20.13
N ARG A 219 -2.29 -0.07 19.90
CA ARG A 219 -1.26 -0.10 20.95
C ARG A 219 -1.06 1.25 21.67
N ASP A 220 -1.33 2.34 20.99
CA ASP A 220 -1.07 3.70 21.47
C ASP A 220 -2.35 4.35 22.04
N VAL A 221 -3.47 3.62 22.04
CA VAL A 221 -4.78 4.06 22.54
C VAL A 221 -5.14 3.32 23.82
N LYS A 222 -5.63 4.07 24.80
CA LYS A 222 -6.29 3.46 25.96
C LYS A 222 -7.78 3.34 25.64
N VAL A 223 -8.22 2.15 25.28
CA VAL A 223 -9.63 1.85 25.02
C VAL A 223 -10.40 1.90 26.34
N ALA A 224 -11.51 2.67 26.37
CA ALA A 224 -12.29 2.85 27.60
C ALA A 224 -13.08 1.58 27.97
N ASP A 225 -13.63 0.91 26.98
CA ASP A 225 -14.33 -0.37 27.10
C ASP A 225 -13.68 -1.37 26.13
N PRO A 226 -12.81 -2.25 26.63
CA PRO A 226 -12.06 -3.17 25.78
C PRO A 226 -12.88 -4.39 25.31
N GLU A 227 -13.97 -4.74 25.98
CA GLU A 227 -14.73 -5.97 25.70
C GLU A 227 -15.37 -5.96 24.31
N PRO A 228 -16.11 -4.92 23.87
CA PRO A 228 -16.65 -4.84 22.51
C PRO A 228 -15.55 -4.89 21.44
N VAL A 229 -14.43 -4.24 21.70
CA VAL A 229 -13.28 -4.24 20.76
C VAL A 229 -12.63 -5.62 20.65
N TYR A 230 -12.53 -6.33 21.76
CA TYR A 230 -12.06 -7.71 21.76
C TYR A 230 -12.98 -8.60 20.92
N ILE A 231 -14.29 -8.51 21.15
CA ILE A 231 -15.30 -9.29 20.41
C ILE A 231 -15.21 -9.02 18.91
N GLU A 232 -15.13 -7.74 18.50
CA GLU A 232 -15.02 -7.34 17.09
C GLU A 232 -13.72 -7.90 16.44
N LEU A 233 -12.60 -7.84 17.17
CA LEU A 233 -11.32 -8.36 16.67
C LEU A 233 -11.29 -9.91 16.65
N LEU A 234 -12.00 -10.56 17.56
CA LEU A 234 -12.15 -12.02 17.58
C LEU A 234 -12.99 -12.48 16.40
N GLU A 235 -14.10 -11.80 16.12
CA GLU A 235 -14.95 -12.04 14.94
C GLU A 235 -14.17 -11.80 13.65
N PHE A 236 -13.35 -10.72 13.60
CA PHE A 236 -12.44 -10.48 12.47
C PHE A 236 -11.55 -11.70 12.18
N LEU A 237 -10.95 -12.30 13.21
CA LEU A 237 -10.12 -13.50 13.06
C LEU A 237 -10.94 -14.71 12.62
N ALA A 238 -12.14 -14.90 13.18
CA ALA A 238 -13.05 -15.98 12.82
C ALA A 238 -13.48 -15.89 11.34
N ILE A 239 -13.92 -14.71 10.88
CA ILE A 239 -14.28 -14.47 9.47
C ILE A 239 -13.07 -14.66 8.56
N THR A 240 -11.90 -14.13 8.94
CA THR A 240 -10.65 -14.29 8.17
C THR A 240 -10.32 -15.77 7.98
N TRP A 241 -10.46 -16.58 9.03
CA TRP A 241 -10.19 -18.01 8.97
C TRP A 241 -11.33 -18.77 8.24
N GLN A 242 -12.54 -18.70 8.74
CA GLN A 242 -13.63 -19.57 8.29
C GLN A 242 -14.20 -19.18 6.91
N LYS A 243 -14.35 -17.87 6.65
CA LYS A 243 -14.98 -17.36 5.40
C LYS A 243 -13.94 -16.95 4.36
N ALA A 244 -12.97 -16.13 4.74
CA ALA A 244 -11.93 -15.72 3.79
C ALA A 244 -10.89 -16.83 3.53
N GLY A 245 -10.84 -17.90 4.33
CA GLY A 245 -9.90 -19.00 4.15
C GLY A 245 -8.43 -18.56 4.25
N MET A 246 -8.14 -17.65 5.19
CA MET A 246 -6.84 -17.02 5.38
C MET A 246 -6.49 -16.93 6.87
N VAL A 247 -5.24 -16.62 7.15
CA VAL A 247 -4.75 -16.19 8.46
C VAL A 247 -3.89 -14.94 8.27
N HIS A 248 -3.97 -13.99 9.19
CA HIS A 248 -3.27 -12.71 9.07
C HIS A 248 -1.74 -12.88 9.12
N GLY A 249 -1.26 -13.71 10.07
CA GLY A 249 0.15 -14.07 10.18
C GLY A 249 1.03 -13.02 10.87
N ASP A 250 0.49 -11.86 11.21
CA ASP A 250 1.14 -10.82 12.03
C ASP A 250 0.11 -9.94 12.75
N PHE A 251 -0.97 -10.56 13.21
CA PHE A 251 -2.05 -9.86 13.92
C PHE A 251 -1.53 -9.36 15.28
N SER A 252 -1.64 -8.06 15.49
CA SER A 252 -1.20 -7.44 16.75
C SER A 252 -1.71 -5.99 16.85
N PRO A 253 -1.73 -5.39 18.06
CA PRO A 253 -2.11 -3.98 18.24
C PRO A 253 -1.22 -2.99 17.47
N TYR A 254 -0.10 -3.42 16.94
CA TYR A 254 0.77 -2.64 16.04
C TYR A 254 0.20 -2.55 14.62
N ASN A 255 -0.56 -3.56 14.20
CA ASN A 255 -1.16 -3.68 12.88
C ASN A 255 -2.68 -3.47 12.90
N ILE A 256 -3.17 -2.77 13.91
CA ILE A 256 -4.57 -2.32 14.06
C ILE A 256 -4.55 -0.82 14.29
N MET A 257 -5.30 -0.07 13.49
CA MET A 257 -5.51 1.37 13.68
C MET A 257 -6.82 1.60 14.41
N TRP A 258 -6.87 2.64 15.23
CA TRP A 258 -8.09 3.09 15.90
C TRP A 258 -8.66 4.26 15.12
N HIS A 259 -9.61 3.98 14.24
CA HIS A 259 -10.18 4.95 13.32
C HIS A 259 -11.68 5.12 13.56
N ASP A 260 -12.11 6.38 13.75
CA ASP A 260 -13.52 6.74 14.00
C ASP A 260 -14.18 5.94 15.13
N GLY A 261 -13.41 5.60 16.18
CA GLY A 261 -13.91 4.87 17.33
C GLY A 261 -13.96 3.35 17.18
N ALA A 262 -13.41 2.80 16.09
CA ALA A 262 -13.40 1.37 15.80
C ALA A 262 -12.00 0.85 15.39
N PRO A 263 -11.71 -0.45 15.57
CA PRO A 263 -10.46 -1.05 15.12
C PRO A 263 -10.50 -1.33 13.61
N VAL A 264 -9.44 -0.96 12.89
CA VAL A 264 -9.24 -1.28 11.47
C VAL A 264 -7.93 -2.00 11.30
N VAL A 265 -7.95 -3.23 10.80
CA VAL A 265 -6.76 -4.07 10.63
C VAL A 265 -5.99 -3.69 9.38
N ILE A 266 -4.69 -3.49 9.52
CA ILE A 266 -3.78 -3.09 8.44
C ILE A 266 -2.64 -4.09 8.27
N ASP A 267 -1.85 -3.93 7.20
CA ASP A 267 -0.61 -4.68 6.94
C ASP A 267 -0.81 -6.19 6.80
N VAL A 268 -1.63 -6.58 5.82
CA VAL A 268 -1.96 -7.98 5.52
C VAL A 268 -0.99 -8.65 4.53
N GLY A 269 0.20 -8.06 4.33
CA GLY A 269 1.22 -8.62 3.44
C GLY A 269 1.68 -10.01 3.87
N GLN A 270 1.77 -10.29 5.17
CA GLN A 270 2.15 -11.60 5.72
C GLN A 270 1.02 -12.64 5.70
N ALA A 271 -0.25 -12.20 5.47
CA ALA A 271 -1.37 -13.12 5.49
C ALA A 271 -1.25 -14.22 4.43
N VAL A 272 -1.54 -15.45 4.82
CA VAL A 272 -1.46 -16.66 3.98
C VAL A 272 -2.79 -17.37 3.93
N VAL A 273 -2.99 -18.22 2.90
CA VAL A 273 -4.19 -19.08 2.82
C VAL A 273 -4.13 -20.24 3.81
N GLN A 274 -5.28 -20.81 4.17
CA GLN A 274 -5.37 -21.96 5.10
C GLN A 274 -4.53 -23.17 4.65
N SER A 275 -4.40 -23.39 3.34
CA SER A 275 -3.58 -24.48 2.79
C SER A 275 -2.07 -24.28 2.91
N HIS A 276 -1.63 -23.13 3.43
CA HIS A 276 -0.21 -22.88 3.70
C HIS A 276 0.27 -23.78 4.85
N PRO A 277 1.47 -24.41 4.76
CA PRO A 277 1.96 -25.37 5.76
C PRO A 277 2.03 -24.84 7.20
N LYS A 278 2.19 -23.52 7.37
CA LYS A 278 2.27 -22.85 8.68
C LYS A 278 1.01 -22.11 9.09
N SER A 279 -0.11 -22.30 8.39
CA SER A 279 -1.34 -21.52 8.64
C SER A 279 -1.85 -21.70 10.07
N GLN A 280 -1.85 -22.91 10.59
CA GLN A 280 -2.28 -23.20 11.97
C GLN A 280 -1.37 -22.56 13.02
N GLU A 281 -0.04 -22.64 12.82
CA GLU A 281 0.93 -21.97 13.68
C GLU A 281 0.69 -20.45 13.73
N PHE A 282 0.43 -19.86 12.56
CA PHE A 282 0.15 -18.44 12.47
C PHE A 282 -1.18 -18.06 13.10
N LEU A 283 -2.23 -18.88 12.97
CA LEU A 283 -3.52 -18.65 13.61
C LEU A 283 -3.36 -18.64 15.14
N VAL A 284 -2.73 -19.65 15.71
CA VAL A 284 -2.47 -19.70 17.16
C VAL A 284 -1.73 -18.46 17.62
N ARG A 285 -0.71 -18.02 16.89
CA ARG A 285 0.05 -16.81 17.21
C ARG A 285 -0.81 -15.54 17.15
N ASP A 286 -1.66 -15.41 16.12
CA ASP A 286 -2.52 -14.24 15.95
C ASP A 286 -3.55 -14.16 17.08
N VAL A 287 -4.22 -15.28 17.43
CA VAL A 287 -5.17 -15.34 18.57
C VAL A 287 -4.45 -15.08 19.90
N THR A 288 -3.25 -15.65 20.10
CA THR A 288 -2.45 -15.39 21.31
C THR A 288 -2.20 -13.90 21.50
N ARG A 289 -1.82 -13.18 20.45
CA ARG A 289 -1.57 -11.74 20.52
C ARG A 289 -2.83 -10.91 20.80
N LEU A 290 -3.99 -11.35 20.33
CA LEU A 290 -5.27 -10.74 20.68
C LEU A 290 -5.60 -10.95 22.15
N VAL A 291 -5.45 -12.16 22.67
CA VAL A 291 -5.65 -12.51 24.11
C VAL A 291 -4.70 -11.73 25.00
N GLU A 292 -3.41 -11.65 24.64
CA GLU A 292 -2.43 -10.83 25.36
C GLU A 292 -2.83 -9.35 25.45
N TRP A 293 -3.36 -8.79 24.35
CA TRP A 293 -3.87 -7.43 24.34
C TRP A 293 -5.10 -7.28 25.24
N ALA A 294 -6.07 -8.20 25.13
CA ALA A 294 -7.31 -8.19 25.92
C ALA A 294 -7.01 -8.25 27.43
N ASN A 295 -6.16 -9.18 27.85
CA ASN A 295 -5.78 -9.36 29.26
C ASN A 295 -4.98 -8.15 29.77
N LYS A 296 -4.12 -7.55 28.95
CA LYS A 296 -3.45 -6.30 29.27
C LYS A 296 -4.41 -5.11 29.39
N ALA A 297 -5.50 -5.14 28.66
CA ALA A 297 -6.56 -4.12 28.74
C ALA A 297 -7.51 -4.33 29.92
N GLY A 298 -7.37 -5.42 30.68
CA GLY A 298 -8.11 -5.72 31.90
C GLY A 298 -9.22 -6.77 31.77
N LEU A 299 -9.31 -7.44 30.63
CA LEU A 299 -10.19 -8.60 30.46
C LEU A 299 -9.50 -9.86 31.04
N ASP A 300 -10.31 -10.90 31.28
CA ASP A 300 -9.83 -12.21 31.73
C ASP A 300 -10.22 -13.24 30.66
N VAL A 301 -9.37 -13.41 29.67
CA VAL A 301 -9.62 -14.24 28.48
C VAL A 301 -8.62 -15.37 28.41
N GLU A 302 -9.11 -16.60 28.23
CA GLU A 302 -8.29 -17.77 28.02
C GLU A 302 -8.05 -18.06 26.54
N LEU A 303 -6.79 -18.44 26.20
CA LEU A 303 -6.42 -18.74 24.82
C LEU A 303 -7.24 -19.89 24.24
N ALA A 304 -7.55 -20.91 25.05
CA ALA A 304 -8.32 -22.07 24.59
C ALA A 304 -9.74 -21.68 24.18
N GLU A 305 -10.38 -20.80 24.96
CA GLU A 305 -11.72 -20.27 24.66
C GLU A 305 -11.70 -19.43 23.40
N ALA A 306 -10.78 -18.48 23.31
CA ALA A 306 -10.64 -17.65 22.11
C ALA A 306 -10.36 -18.47 20.85
N MET A 307 -9.53 -19.50 20.94
CA MET A 307 -9.29 -20.42 19.81
C MET A 307 -10.53 -21.20 19.43
N PHE A 308 -11.30 -21.70 20.40
CA PHE A 308 -12.55 -22.39 20.15
C PHE A 308 -13.55 -21.48 19.41
N GLU A 309 -13.71 -20.25 19.90
CA GLU A 309 -14.59 -19.27 19.27
C GLU A 309 -14.17 -18.93 17.82
N VAL A 310 -12.88 -18.68 17.57
CA VAL A 310 -12.39 -18.42 16.20
C VAL A 310 -12.67 -19.58 15.25
N LEU A 311 -12.65 -20.83 15.75
CA LEU A 311 -12.85 -22.02 14.90
C LEU A 311 -14.32 -22.38 14.71
N GLU A 312 -15.19 -22.13 15.72
CA GLU A 312 -16.55 -22.65 15.81
C GLU A 312 -17.64 -21.55 15.83
N MET A 313 -17.25 -20.25 15.75
CA MET A 313 -18.19 -19.13 15.74
C MET A 313 -19.24 -19.31 14.63
N ASP A 314 -20.51 -19.12 14.96
CA ASP A 314 -21.58 -19.12 13.95
C ASP A 314 -21.50 -17.82 13.11
N LEU A 315 -21.09 -17.97 11.89
CA LEU A 315 -20.95 -16.90 10.90
C LEU A 315 -21.99 -17.04 9.77
N SER A 316 -23.15 -17.64 10.04
CA SER A 316 -24.22 -17.80 9.05
C SER A 316 -24.77 -16.46 8.53
N HIS A 317 -24.65 -15.41 9.34
CA HIS A 317 -25.08 -14.04 9.01
C HIS A 317 -24.07 -13.28 8.13
N VAL A 318 -22.85 -13.80 7.98
CA VAL A 318 -21.79 -13.13 7.22
C VAL A 318 -21.86 -13.50 5.75
N GLU A 319 -22.18 -12.55 4.91
CA GLU A 319 -22.31 -12.69 3.46
C GLU A 319 -21.25 -11.88 2.71
N ILE A 320 -21.03 -12.24 1.45
CA ILE A 320 -20.12 -11.52 0.56
C ILE A 320 -20.75 -10.18 0.17
N GLN A 321 -19.97 -9.11 0.23
CA GLN A 321 -20.37 -7.81 -0.27
C GLN A 321 -20.22 -7.75 -1.79
N GLU A 322 -21.32 -7.65 -2.53
CA GLU A 322 -21.35 -7.68 -4.00
C GLU A 322 -20.56 -6.54 -4.65
N GLU A 323 -20.55 -5.33 -4.06
CA GLU A 323 -19.80 -4.19 -4.56
C GLU A 323 -18.27 -4.42 -4.63
N ALA A 324 -17.76 -5.34 -3.82
CA ALA A 324 -16.35 -5.71 -3.83
C ALA A 324 -15.95 -6.65 -4.99
N GLU A 325 -16.90 -7.33 -5.64
CA GLU A 325 -16.60 -8.21 -6.78
C GLU A 325 -16.18 -7.43 -8.03
N ASP A 326 -16.83 -6.33 -8.30
CA ASP A 326 -16.53 -5.50 -9.47
C ASP A 326 -15.17 -4.81 -9.37
N LEU A 327 -14.74 -4.47 -8.16
CA LEU A 327 -13.40 -3.91 -7.92
C LEU A 327 -12.30 -4.93 -8.24
N VAL A 328 -12.45 -6.18 -7.81
CA VAL A 328 -11.44 -7.23 -8.07
C VAL A 328 -11.37 -7.57 -9.55
N ARG A 329 -12.51 -7.66 -10.25
CA ARG A 329 -12.56 -7.94 -11.70
C ARG A 329 -11.95 -6.83 -12.55
N SER A 330 -12.10 -5.55 -12.18
CA SER A 330 -11.54 -4.43 -12.94
C SER A 330 -10.01 -4.38 -12.92
N PHE A 331 -9.36 -4.98 -11.89
CA PHE A 331 -7.91 -4.99 -11.74
C PHE A 331 -7.23 -6.29 -12.20
N GLU A 332 -7.98 -7.39 -12.38
CA GLU A 332 -7.45 -8.61 -13.01
C GLU A 332 -7.26 -8.49 -14.53
N LEU A 333 -7.89 -7.51 -15.16
CA LEU A 333 -7.83 -7.21 -16.59
C LEU A 333 -6.78 -6.15 -16.98
N ALA A 334 -6.06 -5.54 -16.01
CA ALA A 334 -5.02 -4.55 -16.21
C ALA A 334 -3.63 -5.08 -15.81
#